data_28e7097343cbff19e8b06c01e0a4b76d
#
_entry.id   28e7097343cbff19e8b06c01e0a4b76d
#
_cell.length_a   1.000
_cell.length_b   1.000
_cell.length_c   1.000
_cell.angle_alpha   90.00
_cell.angle_beta   90.00
_cell.angle_gamma   90.00
#
_symmetry.space_group_name_H-M   'P 1'
#
loop_
_entity.id
_entity.type
_entity.pdbx_description
1 polymer ?
#
loop_
_entity_poly.entity_id
_entity_poly.type
_entity_poly.pdbx_seq_one_letter_code
_entity_poly.pdbx_strand_id
1 'polypeptide(L)'
;MFGVPVKGTHAHSWIMSFPDEYTAFKTYADLYPDACILLVDTYDTLRSGVPNAIRVFKEMREKGIDLKGYGIRLDSGDLAYLTKKARKMLDDAGFEDAIISASSDLDEYLIDSLKTQGAAITSWGVGTNLITSKDNPAFGGVYKLAAVMGDDGTFIPKIKLSENSEKITNPGNKTVYRVYDADGMIKADLIALADETYDESQPLLLFDPVETVSYT
;
A
#
# COMPACT_ATOMS: atom_id res chain seq x y z
N MET A 1 -19.96 0.42 -5.44
CA MET A 1 -18.71 0.88 -4.81
C MET A 1 -17.61 -0.10 -5.22
N PHE A 2 -16.35 0.10 -4.94
CA PHE A 2 -15.20 -0.52 -5.64
C PHE A 2 -14.98 -2.03 -5.39
N GLY A 3 -15.85 -2.74 -4.68
CA GLY A 3 -15.72 -4.18 -4.43
C GLY A 3 -14.53 -4.61 -3.56
N VAL A 4 -13.85 -3.66 -2.92
CA VAL A 4 -12.72 -3.94 -2.03
C VAL A 4 -13.24 -4.49 -0.71
N PRO A 5 -12.73 -5.64 -0.20
CA PRO A 5 -13.13 -6.18 1.09
C PRO A 5 -12.83 -5.22 2.21
N VAL A 6 -13.81 -4.99 3.09
CA VAL A 6 -13.62 -4.23 4.32
C VAL A 6 -13.05 -5.14 5.40
N LYS A 7 -11.93 -4.75 6.00
CA LYS A 7 -11.28 -5.44 7.12
C LYS A 7 -10.97 -4.42 8.22
N GLY A 8 -10.96 -4.86 9.45
CA GLY A 8 -10.63 -4.04 10.60
C GLY A 8 -10.69 -4.83 11.90
N THR A 9 -10.32 -4.16 12.98
CA THR A 9 -10.40 -4.68 14.35
C THR A 9 -10.96 -3.58 15.26
N HIS A 10 -10.99 -3.81 16.57
CA HIS A 10 -11.34 -2.78 17.55
C HIS A 10 -10.17 -1.80 17.80
N ALA A 11 -10.45 -0.68 18.44
CA ALA A 11 -9.49 0.34 18.86
C ALA A 11 -9.16 0.24 20.36
N HIS A 12 -8.11 0.96 20.83
CA HIS A 12 -7.80 1.08 22.25
C HIS A 12 -8.98 1.60 23.08
N SER A 13 -9.76 2.55 22.53
CA SER A 13 -10.96 3.08 23.19
C SER A 13 -12.01 2.02 23.48
N TRP A 14 -12.15 0.99 22.66
CA TRP A 14 -13.00 -0.16 22.94
C TRP A 14 -12.56 -0.86 24.22
N ILE A 15 -11.26 -1.17 24.36
CA ILE A 15 -10.73 -1.85 25.55
C ILE A 15 -10.92 -0.99 26.79
N MET A 16 -10.61 0.30 26.68
CA MET A 16 -10.75 1.26 27.78
C MET A 16 -12.20 1.49 28.23
N SER A 17 -13.20 1.14 27.42
CA SER A 17 -14.64 1.26 27.77
C SER A 17 -15.14 0.12 28.64
N PHE A 18 -14.34 -0.92 28.88
CA PHE A 18 -14.67 -2.06 29.72
C PHE A 18 -13.95 -2.00 31.08
N PRO A 19 -14.46 -2.71 32.10
CA PRO A 19 -13.82 -2.74 33.41
C PRO A 19 -12.40 -3.30 33.40
N ASP A 20 -12.12 -4.22 32.48
CA ASP A 20 -10.80 -4.86 32.28
C ASP A 20 -10.63 -5.34 30.84
N GLU A 21 -9.39 -5.56 30.45
CA GLU A 21 -8.97 -5.96 29.10
C GLU A 21 -9.53 -7.33 28.69
N TYR A 22 -9.56 -8.29 29.61
CA TYR A 22 -10.11 -9.61 29.33
C TYR A 22 -11.60 -9.55 28.97
N THR A 23 -12.37 -8.76 29.73
CA THR A 23 -13.81 -8.58 29.46
C THR A 23 -14.04 -7.94 28.08
N ALA A 24 -13.21 -6.95 27.71
CA ALA A 24 -13.26 -6.34 26.38
C ALA A 24 -12.96 -7.36 25.27
N PHE A 25 -11.92 -8.17 25.43
CA PHE A 25 -11.52 -9.20 24.47
C PHE A 25 -12.57 -10.30 24.32
N LYS A 26 -13.10 -10.77 25.43
CA LYS A 26 -14.17 -11.77 25.46
C LYS A 26 -15.42 -11.29 24.75
N THR A 27 -15.84 -10.06 25.02
CA THR A 27 -17.01 -9.47 24.38
C THR A 27 -16.79 -9.33 22.86
N TYR A 28 -15.58 -8.92 22.45
CA TYR A 28 -15.25 -8.84 21.02
C TYR A 28 -15.26 -10.21 20.34
N ALA A 29 -14.71 -11.23 20.99
CA ALA A 29 -14.71 -12.60 20.50
C ALA A 29 -16.12 -13.20 20.36
N ASP A 30 -17.02 -12.89 21.31
CA ASP A 30 -18.42 -13.33 21.25
C ASP A 30 -19.19 -12.65 20.10
N LEU A 31 -18.81 -11.41 19.71
CA LEU A 31 -19.42 -10.67 18.60
C LEU A 31 -18.85 -11.06 17.22
N TYR A 32 -17.55 -11.35 17.16
CA TYR A 32 -16.82 -11.59 15.90
C TYR A 32 -15.96 -12.86 15.97
N PRO A 33 -16.55 -14.05 16.18
CA PRO A 33 -15.78 -15.29 16.37
C PRO A 33 -14.93 -15.68 15.15
N ASP A 34 -15.38 -15.35 13.93
CA ASP A 34 -14.68 -15.69 12.68
C ASP A 34 -13.62 -14.63 12.25
N ALA A 35 -13.49 -13.55 13.00
CA ALA A 35 -12.58 -12.44 12.69
C ALA A 35 -12.02 -11.81 13.98
N CYS A 36 -11.62 -12.65 14.95
CA CYS A 36 -11.22 -12.23 16.27
C CYS A 36 -9.75 -11.82 16.33
N ILE A 37 -9.42 -10.59 15.90
CA ILE A 37 -8.09 -9.99 16.04
C ILE A 37 -8.11 -9.02 17.22
N LEU A 38 -7.36 -9.31 18.28
CA LEU A 38 -7.34 -8.59 19.55
C LEU A 38 -6.15 -7.63 19.64
N LEU A 39 -6.43 -6.35 19.92
CA LEU A 39 -5.42 -5.32 20.10
C LEU A 39 -4.82 -5.42 21.51
N VAL A 40 -3.57 -5.85 21.61
CA VAL A 40 -2.98 -6.34 22.88
C VAL A 40 -2.05 -5.35 23.56
N ASP A 41 -1.87 -4.15 23.01
CA ASP A 41 -0.93 -3.15 23.50
C ASP A 41 -1.57 -1.92 24.16
N THR A 42 -2.81 -2.08 24.66
CA THR A 42 -3.49 -0.98 25.38
C THR A 42 -2.83 -0.67 26.72
N TYR A 43 -2.38 -1.68 27.45
CA TYR A 43 -1.77 -1.53 28.78
C TYR A 43 -0.36 -2.13 28.82
N ASP A 44 -0.23 -3.47 28.90
CA ASP A 44 1.06 -4.17 28.86
C ASP A 44 0.94 -5.37 27.93
N THR A 45 1.59 -5.27 26.79
CA THR A 45 1.50 -6.27 25.72
C THR A 45 1.82 -7.69 26.21
N LEU A 46 2.92 -7.86 26.93
CA LEU A 46 3.44 -9.20 27.28
C LEU A 46 2.91 -9.72 28.61
N ARG A 47 2.54 -8.84 29.56
CA ARG A 47 2.07 -9.23 30.88
C ARG A 47 0.55 -9.30 30.98
N SER A 48 -0.15 -8.60 30.11
CA SER A 48 -1.62 -8.50 30.13
C SER A 48 -2.23 -8.87 28.79
N GLY A 49 -1.95 -8.13 27.72
CA GLY A 49 -2.61 -8.25 26.43
C GLY A 49 -2.53 -9.65 25.81
N VAL A 50 -1.33 -10.14 25.56
CA VAL A 50 -1.13 -11.48 24.98
C VAL A 50 -1.66 -12.60 25.88
N PRO A 51 -1.42 -12.61 27.21
CA PRO A 51 -2.03 -13.59 28.10
C PRO A 51 -3.56 -13.60 28.09
N ASN A 52 -4.20 -12.43 28.10
CA ASN A 52 -5.68 -12.32 28.02
C ASN A 52 -6.20 -12.79 26.67
N ALA A 53 -5.53 -12.47 25.57
CA ALA A 53 -5.88 -12.97 24.23
C ALA A 53 -5.82 -14.51 24.19
N ILE A 54 -4.73 -15.10 24.67
CA ILE A 54 -4.56 -16.58 24.77
C ILE A 54 -5.68 -17.19 25.60
N ARG A 55 -6.05 -16.57 26.71
CA ARG A 55 -7.16 -17.03 27.55
C ARG A 55 -8.48 -17.06 26.78
N VAL A 56 -8.79 -16.00 26.05
CA VAL A 56 -9.99 -15.91 25.23
C VAL A 56 -9.99 -16.96 24.11
N PHE A 57 -8.87 -17.16 23.42
CA PHE A 57 -8.77 -18.18 22.36
C PHE A 57 -8.95 -19.61 22.91
N LYS A 58 -8.45 -19.90 24.10
CA LYS A 58 -8.71 -21.19 24.78
C LYS A 58 -10.19 -21.39 25.07
N GLU A 59 -10.86 -20.38 25.62
CA GLU A 59 -12.30 -20.43 25.90
C GLU A 59 -13.13 -20.59 24.60
N MET A 60 -12.73 -19.95 23.49
CA MET A 60 -13.38 -20.15 22.20
C MET A 60 -13.24 -21.59 21.72
N ARG A 61 -12.04 -22.16 21.81
CA ARG A 61 -11.75 -23.56 21.44
C ARG A 61 -12.55 -24.55 22.31
N GLU A 62 -12.60 -24.32 23.63
CA GLU A 62 -13.40 -25.13 24.56
C GLU A 62 -14.91 -25.11 24.28
N LYS A 63 -15.40 -24.00 23.74
CA LYS A 63 -16.79 -23.86 23.26
C LYS A 63 -17.04 -24.53 21.90
N GLY A 64 -16.02 -25.11 21.28
CA GLY A 64 -16.09 -25.75 19.96
C GLY A 64 -16.16 -24.76 18.80
N ILE A 65 -15.75 -23.50 19.01
CA ILE A 65 -15.67 -22.49 17.95
C ILE A 65 -14.45 -22.82 17.08
N ASP A 66 -14.67 -22.96 15.78
CA ASP A 66 -13.62 -23.13 14.79
C ASP A 66 -12.90 -21.78 14.59
N LEU A 67 -11.65 -21.69 15.09
CA LEU A 67 -10.88 -20.45 15.08
C LEU A 67 -10.38 -20.15 13.66
N LYS A 68 -11.08 -19.25 12.96
CA LYS A 68 -10.68 -18.75 11.64
C LYS A 68 -10.42 -17.25 11.71
N GLY A 69 -9.29 -16.82 11.11
CA GLY A 69 -8.95 -15.40 11.06
C GLY A 69 -8.80 -14.75 12.43
N TYR A 70 -8.29 -15.47 13.41
CA TYR A 70 -8.03 -15.00 14.77
C TYR A 70 -6.56 -14.63 14.97
N GLY A 71 -6.30 -13.81 15.97
CA GLY A 71 -4.93 -13.42 16.32
C GLY A 71 -4.88 -12.16 17.17
N ILE A 72 -3.72 -11.54 17.13
CA ILE A 72 -3.43 -10.32 17.89
C ILE A 72 -2.99 -9.19 16.97
N ARG A 73 -3.18 -7.94 17.43
CA ARG A 73 -2.65 -6.74 16.78
C ARG A 73 -1.81 -5.94 17.76
N LEU A 74 -0.67 -5.43 17.26
CA LEU A 74 0.19 -4.48 17.93
C LEU A 74 0.23 -3.18 17.12
N ASP A 75 0.09 -2.05 17.80
CA ASP A 75 0.01 -0.70 17.21
C ASP A 75 1.11 0.22 17.74
N SER A 76 1.93 -0.24 18.68
CA SER A 76 2.94 0.56 19.38
C SER A 76 4.12 -0.25 19.90
N GLY A 77 5.16 0.47 20.35
CA GLY A 77 6.34 -0.11 20.97
C GLY A 77 7.35 -0.69 19.98
N ASP A 78 8.30 -1.47 20.49
CA ASP A 78 9.27 -2.19 19.65
C ASP A 78 8.60 -3.42 19.03
N LEU A 79 8.06 -3.22 17.83
CA LEU A 79 7.31 -4.26 17.12
C LEU A 79 8.17 -5.50 16.82
N ALA A 80 9.46 -5.34 16.54
CA ALA A 80 10.33 -6.48 16.27
C ALA A 80 10.53 -7.34 17.51
N TYR A 81 10.76 -6.73 18.65
CA TYR A 81 10.90 -7.44 19.92
C TYR A 81 9.57 -8.03 20.39
N LEU A 82 8.52 -7.22 20.43
CA LEU A 82 7.22 -7.62 20.97
C LEU A 82 6.59 -8.76 20.17
N THR A 83 6.63 -8.70 18.83
CA THR A 83 6.04 -9.75 17.99
C THR A 83 6.75 -11.08 18.12
N LYS A 84 8.10 -11.10 18.26
CA LYS A 84 8.85 -12.33 18.52
C LYS A 84 8.48 -12.95 19.87
N LYS A 85 8.29 -12.13 20.90
CA LYS A 85 7.87 -12.62 22.22
C LYS A 85 6.43 -13.10 22.20
N ALA A 86 5.53 -12.34 21.60
CA ALA A 86 4.13 -12.71 21.44
C ALA A 86 3.97 -14.02 20.64
N ARG A 87 4.72 -14.18 19.54
CA ARG A 87 4.70 -15.42 18.75
C ARG A 87 5.09 -16.63 19.60
N LYS A 88 6.18 -16.52 20.36
CA LYS A 88 6.57 -17.60 21.27
C LYS A 88 5.46 -17.92 22.29
N MET A 89 4.82 -16.92 22.86
CA MET A 89 3.75 -17.14 23.85
C MET A 89 2.52 -17.82 23.23
N LEU A 90 2.18 -17.45 22.00
CA LEU A 90 1.07 -18.06 21.24
C LEU A 90 1.40 -19.51 20.88
N ASP A 91 2.62 -19.80 20.42
CA ASP A 91 3.08 -21.15 20.08
C ASP A 91 3.11 -22.06 21.32
N ASP A 92 3.68 -21.57 22.43
CA ASP A 92 3.73 -22.30 23.70
C ASP A 92 2.30 -22.62 24.24
N ALA A 93 1.29 -21.87 23.80
CA ALA A 93 -0.11 -22.08 24.14
C ALA A 93 -0.89 -22.92 23.12
N GLY A 94 -0.27 -23.36 22.02
CA GLY A 94 -0.86 -24.16 20.95
C GLY A 94 -1.68 -23.35 19.94
N PHE A 95 -1.22 -22.11 19.61
CA PHE A 95 -1.83 -21.19 18.64
C PHE A 95 -0.80 -20.73 17.59
N GLU A 96 -0.10 -21.69 16.99
CA GLU A 96 0.97 -21.45 16.02
C GLU A 96 0.45 -20.74 14.74
N ASP A 97 -0.81 -20.94 14.40
CA ASP A 97 -1.52 -20.37 13.25
C ASP A 97 -2.14 -19.00 13.52
N ALA A 98 -2.11 -18.52 14.78
CA ALA A 98 -2.65 -17.21 15.12
C ALA A 98 -1.95 -16.08 14.34
N ILE A 99 -2.74 -15.19 13.77
CA ILE A 99 -2.25 -14.01 13.06
C ILE A 99 -1.58 -13.05 14.04
N ILE A 100 -0.43 -12.50 13.67
CA ILE A 100 0.16 -11.34 14.33
C ILE A 100 0.11 -10.17 13.36
N SER A 101 -0.79 -9.25 13.61
CA SER A 101 -0.95 -8.04 12.80
C SER A 101 -0.18 -6.87 13.44
N ALA A 102 0.53 -6.10 12.64
CA ALA A 102 1.14 -4.85 13.07
C ALA A 102 0.51 -3.68 12.34
N SER A 103 0.35 -2.59 13.05
CA SER A 103 -0.04 -1.26 12.54
C SER A 103 0.90 -0.21 13.19
N SER A 104 0.64 1.08 13.09
CA SER A 104 1.52 2.16 13.58
C SER A 104 2.41 2.76 12.49
N ASP A 105 1.84 3.71 11.75
CA ASP A 105 2.53 4.53 10.73
C ASP A 105 3.49 3.76 9.81
N LEU A 106 3.10 2.54 9.46
CA LEU A 106 3.90 1.65 8.61
C LEU A 106 4.06 2.25 7.21
N ASP A 107 5.28 2.07 6.69
CA ASP A 107 5.67 2.32 5.30
C ASP A 107 6.57 1.17 4.81
N GLU A 108 6.97 1.20 3.55
CA GLU A 108 7.82 0.18 2.95
C GLU A 108 9.18 0.05 3.66
N TYR A 109 9.75 1.13 4.13
CA TYR A 109 11.07 1.15 4.79
C TYR A 109 10.99 0.51 6.17
N LEU A 110 9.96 0.87 6.95
CA LEU A 110 9.74 0.27 8.27
C LEU A 110 9.40 -1.22 8.16
N ILE A 111 8.59 -1.60 7.19
CA ILE A 111 8.26 -3.02 6.92
C ILE A 111 9.53 -3.81 6.57
N ASP A 112 10.37 -3.29 5.68
CA ASP A 112 11.64 -3.94 5.31
C ASP A 112 12.57 -4.08 6.51
N SER A 113 12.71 -3.01 7.31
CA SER A 113 13.47 -3.03 8.56
C SER A 113 12.95 -4.08 9.55
N LEU A 114 11.64 -4.14 9.79
CA LEU A 114 11.03 -5.11 10.69
C LEU A 114 11.23 -6.55 10.21
N LYS A 115 11.12 -6.81 8.91
CA LYS A 115 11.41 -8.11 8.30
C LYS A 115 12.88 -8.50 8.47
N THR A 116 13.79 -7.59 8.23
CA THR A 116 15.24 -7.78 8.42
C THR A 116 15.57 -8.11 9.88
N GLN A 117 14.89 -7.48 10.84
CA GLN A 117 15.01 -7.77 12.27
C GLN A 117 14.36 -9.11 12.70
N GLY A 118 13.72 -9.82 11.79
CA GLY A 118 13.04 -11.08 12.07
C GLY A 118 11.76 -10.92 12.90
N ALA A 119 11.03 -9.81 12.74
CA ALA A 119 9.72 -9.63 13.36
C ALA A 119 8.74 -10.73 12.94
N ALA A 120 8.00 -11.29 13.88
CA ALA A 120 7.04 -12.37 13.64
C ALA A 120 5.66 -11.83 13.23
N ILE A 121 5.65 -10.94 12.24
CA ILE A 121 4.44 -10.29 11.74
C ILE A 121 3.93 -11.05 10.51
N THR A 122 2.65 -11.40 10.49
CA THR A 122 2.00 -12.13 9.40
C THR A 122 0.98 -11.27 8.63
N SER A 123 0.62 -10.10 9.19
CA SER A 123 -0.32 -9.16 8.58
C SER A 123 0.08 -7.71 8.86
N TRP A 124 -0.09 -6.84 7.88
CA TRP A 124 0.37 -5.45 7.94
C TRP A 124 -0.80 -4.49 7.72
N GLY A 125 -1.06 -3.64 8.69
CA GLY A 125 -2.05 -2.56 8.61
C GLY A 125 -1.39 -1.26 8.15
N VAL A 126 -1.26 -1.05 6.85
CA VAL A 126 -0.65 0.17 6.28
C VAL A 126 -1.77 1.17 5.99
N GLY A 127 -1.73 2.31 6.66
CA GLY A 127 -2.78 3.34 6.60
C GLY A 127 -2.30 4.63 5.94
N THR A 128 -2.03 5.64 6.76
CA THR A 128 -1.76 7.02 6.37
C THR A 128 -0.70 7.15 5.28
N ASN A 129 0.45 6.50 5.44
CA ASN A 129 1.56 6.62 4.49
C ASN A 129 1.19 6.11 3.09
N LEU A 130 0.39 5.04 3.00
CA LEU A 130 -0.09 4.50 1.74
C LEU A 130 -1.16 5.40 1.10
N ILE A 131 -2.21 5.78 1.86
CA ILE A 131 -3.35 6.48 1.28
C ILE A 131 -3.06 7.94 0.92
N THR A 132 -2.08 8.56 1.58
CA THR A 132 -1.63 9.92 1.26
C THR A 132 -0.50 9.94 0.24
N SER A 133 0.06 8.78 -0.13
CA SER A 133 1.29 8.69 -0.93
C SER A 133 2.38 9.61 -0.36
N LYS A 134 2.73 9.41 0.92
CA LYS A 134 3.45 10.35 1.80
C LYS A 134 4.66 11.03 1.14
N ASP A 135 5.46 10.28 0.37
CA ASP A 135 6.67 10.83 -0.25
C ASP A 135 6.39 11.61 -1.53
N ASN A 136 5.28 11.30 -2.22
CA ASN A 136 4.82 11.98 -3.43
C ASN A 136 3.28 12.18 -3.38
N PRO A 137 2.79 13.06 -2.51
CA PRO A 137 1.35 13.20 -2.24
C PRO A 137 0.57 13.89 -3.37
N ALA A 138 1.26 14.41 -4.38
CA ALA A 138 0.64 15.12 -5.50
C ALA A 138 1.35 14.81 -6.81
N PHE A 139 0.58 14.50 -7.85
CA PHE A 139 1.08 14.49 -9.22
C PHE A 139 1.12 15.92 -9.75
N GLY A 140 2.30 16.41 -10.10
CA GLY A 140 2.48 17.70 -10.73
C GLY A 140 1.85 17.71 -12.12
N GLY A 141 0.73 18.39 -12.27
CA GLY A 141 0.11 18.61 -13.57
C GLY A 141 0.63 19.89 -14.23
N VAL A 142 1.00 19.83 -15.52
CA VAL A 142 1.39 21.00 -16.30
C VAL A 142 0.52 21.05 -17.56
N TYR A 143 -0.11 22.19 -17.79
CA TYR A 143 -0.86 22.46 -19.00
C TYR A 143 -0.23 23.65 -19.72
N LYS A 144 0.14 23.45 -20.98
CA LYS A 144 0.77 24.49 -21.80
C LYS A 144 0.16 24.50 -23.20
N LEU A 145 -0.01 25.70 -23.75
CA LEU A 145 -0.43 25.90 -25.14
C LEU A 145 0.67 25.40 -26.08
N ALA A 146 0.36 24.41 -26.90
CA ALA A 146 1.28 23.80 -27.85
C ALA A 146 0.95 24.14 -29.33
N ALA A 147 -0.31 24.42 -29.64
CA ALA A 147 -0.75 24.85 -30.94
C ALA A 147 -2.09 25.63 -30.85
N VAL A 148 -2.39 26.44 -31.84
CA VAL A 148 -3.71 27.06 -32.07
C VAL A 148 -4.16 26.72 -33.46
N MET A 149 -5.47 26.53 -33.63
CA MET A 149 -6.05 26.36 -34.96
C MET A 149 -6.12 27.70 -35.68
N GLY A 150 -5.58 27.77 -36.89
CA GLY A 150 -5.71 28.91 -37.80
C GLY A 150 -7.09 28.94 -38.49
N ASP A 151 -7.37 30.03 -39.18
CA ASP A 151 -8.64 30.24 -39.90
C ASP A 151 -8.83 29.26 -41.05
N ASP A 152 -7.73 28.69 -41.56
CA ASP A 152 -7.70 27.69 -42.63
C ASP A 152 -7.83 26.24 -42.10
N GLY A 153 -8.00 26.06 -40.78
CA GLY A 153 -8.09 24.75 -40.13
C GLY A 153 -6.75 24.06 -39.87
N THR A 154 -5.63 24.71 -40.18
CA THR A 154 -4.30 24.18 -39.86
C THR A 154 -3.87 24.50 -38.42
N PHE A 155 -3.08 23.62 -37.78
CA PHE A 155 -2.54 23.93 -36.48
C PHE A 155 -1.23 24.71 -36.57
N ILE A 156 -1.23 25.89 -36.00
CA ILE A 156 -0.05 26.78 -35.88
C ILE A 156 0.65 26.45 -34.59
N PRO A 157 1.89 25.87 -34.65
CA PRO A 157 2.64 25.52 -33.44
C PRO A 157 2.91 26.74 -32.55
N LYS A 158 2.86 26.53 -31.23
CA LYS A 158 3.20 27.52 -30.22
C LYS A 158 4.23 26.97 -29.26
N ILE A 159 5.23 27.77 -28.93
CA ILE A 159 6.29 27.39 -28.02
C ILE A 159 6.45 28.45 -26.92
N LYS A 160 6.60 27.97 -25.67
CA LYS A 160 7.07 28.80 -24.57
C LYS A 160 8.56 28.54 -24.38
N LEU A 161 9.38 29.55 -24.57
CA LEU A 161 10.80 29.50 -24.24
C LEU A 161 11.00 29.69 -22.73
N SER A 162 11.94 28.97 -22.15
CA SER A 162 12.27 29.03 -20.73
C SER A 162 13.76 28.80 -20.54
N GLU A 163 14.37 29.42 -19.55
CA GLU A 163 15.74 29.12 -19.14
C GLU A 163 15.90 27.71 -18.58
N ASN A 164 14.82 27.15 -18.00
CA ASN A 164 14.76 25.75 -17.61
C ASN A 164 14.24 24.90 -18.79
N SER A 165 15.09 24.01 -19.32
CA SER A 165 14.76 23.13 -20.45
C SER A 165 13.53 22.26 -20.22
N GLU A 166 13.32 21.79 -18.99
CA GLU A 166 12.11 21.00 -18.61
C GLU A 166 10.80 21.79 -18.74
N LYS A 167 10.87 23.13 -18.77
CA LYS A 167 9.72 24.02 -18.91
C LYS A 167 9.47 24.46 -20.35
N ILE A 168 10.30 24.07 -21.30
CA ILE A 168 10.11 24.36 -22.71
C ILE A 168 8.90 23.53 -23.20
N THR A 169 7.99 24.21 -23.92
CA THR A 169 6.84 23.53 -24.52
C THR A 169 7.31 22.73 -25.74
N ASN A 170 6.93 21.47 -25.86
CA ASN A 170 7.05 20.71 -27.08
C ASN A 170 5.90 21.14 -28.03
N PRO A 171 6.15 21.90 -29.12
CA PRO A 171 5.12 22.54 -29.92
C PRO A 171 4.41 21.56 -30.87
N GLY A 172 3.25 21.98 -31.40
CA GLY A 172 2.48 21.26 -32.39
C GLY A 172 1.27 20.52 -31.82
N ASN A 173 0.35 20.11 -32.69
CA ASN A 173 -0.74 19.19 -32.37
C ASN A 173 -0.17 17.77 -32.36
N LYS A 174 -0.15 17.14 -31.21
CA LYS A 174 0.58 15.88 -30.98
C LYS A 174 -0.34 14.75 -30.53
N THR A 175 0.11 13.54 -30.81
CA THR A 175 -0.45 12.30 -30.24
C THR A 175 0.67 11.50 -29.55
N VAL A 176 0.26 10.58 -28.68
CA VAL A 176 1.18 9.69 -27.95
C VAL A 176 0.90 8.26 -28.36
N TYR A 177 1.92 7.55 -28.82
CA TYR A 177 1.88 6.13 -29.10
C TYR A 177 2.66 5.38 -28.01
N ARG A 178 2.02 4.45 -27.35
CA ARG A 178 2.69 3.59 -26.37
C ARG A 178 3.20 2.33 -27.03
N VAL A 179 4.51 2.11 -26.96
CA VAL A 179 5.19 0.95 -27.51
C VAL A 179 5.32 -0.12 -26.46
N TYR A 180 4.94 -1.33 -26.82
CA TYR A 180 5.07 -2.52 -25.97
C TYR A 180 6.06 -3.50 -26.60
N ASP A 181 6.77 -4.26 -25.74
CA ASP A 181 7.56 -5.40 -26.21
C ASP A 181 6.68 -6.62 -26.49
N ALA A 182 7.32 -7.73 -26.91
CA ALA A 182 6.66 -8.98 -27.23
C ALA A 182 5.94 -9.63 -26.02
N ASP A 183 6.36 -9.29 -24.80
CA ASP A 183 5.78 -9.77 -23.55
C ASP A 183 4.63 -8.88 -23.05
N GLY A 184 4.30 -7.81 -23.80
CA GLY A 184 3.26 -6.85 -23.46
C GLY A 184 3.66 -5.83 -22.39
N MET A 185 4.96 -5.70 -22.11
CA MET A 185 5.48 -4.70 -21.18
C MET A 185 5.71 -3.36 -21.89
N ILE A 186 5.46 -2.26 -21.18
CA ILE A 186 5.69 -0.91 -21.71
C ILE A 186 7.19 -0.71 -21.94
N LYS A 187 7.56 -0.35 -23.15
CA LYS A 187 8.95 -0.12 -23.57
C LYS A 187 9.30 1.36 -23.68
N ALA A 188 8.42 2.13 -24.33
CA ALA A 188 8.60 3.56 -24.55
C ALA A 188 7.28 4.24 -24.88
N ASP A 189 7.22 5.55 -24.75
CA ASP A 189 6.15 6.40 -25.28
C ASP A 189 6.76 7.32 -26.38
N LEU A 190 6.22 7.22 -27.61
CA LEU A 190 6.56 8.08 -28.73
C LEU A 190 5.59 9.25 -28.76
N ILE A 191 6.11 10.47 -28.72
CA ILE A 191 5.35 11.71 -28.97
C ILE A 191 5.60 12.11 -30.41
N ALA A 192 4.53 12.10 -31.23
CA ALA A 192 4.55 12.43 -32.64
C ALA A 192 3.58 13.57 -32.98
N LEU A 193 3.73 14.22 -34.12
CA LEU A 193 2.67 15.07 -34.65
C LEU A 193 1.47 14.21 -35.04
N ALA A 194 0.26 14.74 -34.89
CA ALA A 194 -0.97 13.96 -35.09
C ALA A 194 -1.20 13.58 -36.57
N ASP A 195 -0.53 14.24 -37.48
CA ASP A 195 -0.55 14.00 -38.93
C ASP A 195 0.65 13.18 -39.43
N GLU A 196 1.59 12.83 -38.56
CA GLU A 196 2.67 11.89 -38.92
C GLU A 196 2.13 10.46 -39.06
N THR A 197 2.60 9.78 -40.08
CA THR A 197 2.27 8.37 -40.34
C THR A 197 3.52 7.52 -40.34
N TYR A 198 3.44 6.33 -39.73
CA TYR A 198 4.55 5.40 -39.62
C TYR A 198 4.23 4.12 -40.38
N ASP A 199 5.23 3.56 -41.07
CA ASP A 199 5.16 2.23 -41.66
C ASP A 199 5.50 1.18 -40.60
N GLU A 200 4.49 0.51 -40.07
CA GLU A 200 4.63 -0.51 -39.02
C GLU A 200 5.45 -1.73 -39.48
N SER A 201 5.70 -1.89 -40.79
CA SER A 201 6.54 -2.96 -41.35
C SER A 201 8.03 -2.65 -41.28
N GLN A 202 8.42 -1.43 -40.95
CA GLN A 202 9.82 -0.97 -40.87
C GLN A 202 10.21 -0.70 -39.41
N PRO A 203 11.50 -0.93 -39.06
CA PRO A 203 12.02 -0.51 -37.76
C PRO A 203 11.87 1.00 -37.56
N LEU A 204 11.32 1.41 -36.44
CA LEU A 204 11.20 2.79 -36.06
C LEU A 204 12.30 3.15 -35.05
N LEU A 205 13.19 4.08 -35.45
CA LEU A 205 14.20 4.60 -34.56
C LEU A 205 13.60 5.67 -33.64
N LEU A 206 13.54 5.39 -32.35
CA LEU A 206 13.12 6.35 -31.33
C LEU A 206 14.35 7.04 -30.73
N PHE A 207 14.23 8.33 -30.51
CA PHE A 207 15.29 9.14 -29.91
C PHE A 207 14.85 9.66 -28.54
N ASP A 208 15.63 9.37 -27.51
CA ASP A 208 15.45 9.96 -26.18
C ASP A 208 16.19 11.31 -26.14
N PRO A 209 15.50 12.44 -25.97
CA PRO A 209 16.14 13.75 -25.96
C PRO A 209 16.95 14.02 -24.68
N VAL A 210 16.78 13.22 -23.63
CA VAL A 210 17.44 13.40 -22.33
C VAL A 210 18.68 12.51 -22.22
N GLU A 211 18.54 11.23 -22.55
CA GLU A 211 19.60 10.22 -22.35
C GLU A 211 20.35 9.84 -23.65
N THR A 212 20.22 10.53 -24.72
CA THR A 212 20.92 10.27 -26.01
C THR A 212 21.07 8.77 -26.36
N VAL A 213 20.12 7.93 -26.01
CA VAL A 213 20.06 6.50 -26.35
C VAL A 213 19.05 6.31 -27.47
N SER A 214 19.40 5.52 -28.48
CA SER A 214 18.47 5.12 -29.52
C SER A 214 17.88 3.73 -29.20
N TYR A 215 16.58 3.59 -29.34
CA TYR A 215 15.88 2.31 -29.27
C TYR A 215 15.47 1.88 -30.70
N THR A 216 15.84 0.69 -31.09
CA THR A 216 15.44 0.04 -32.36
C THR A 216 14.39 -1.03 -32.11
#